data_476faad1c490e6a4fa09809bb32562ef
#
_entry.id   476faad1c490e6a4fa09809bb32562ef
#
_cell.length_a   1.000
_cell.length_b   1.000
_cell.length_c   1.000
_cell.angle_alpha   90.00
_cell.angle_beta   90.00
_cell.angle_gamma   90.00
#
_symmetry.space_group_name_H-M   'P 1'
#
loop_
_entity.id
_entity.type
_entity.pdbx_description
1 polymer ?
#
loop_
_entity_poly.entity_id
_entity_poly.type
_entity_poly.pdbx_seq_one_letter_code
_entity_poly.pdbx_strand_id
1 'polypeptide(L)'
;MKKLMVSIMVIAMVLGTFGMASAGEISGETSGETSGETNILNEYYNVMNAGKGDLFTNYVDGYTILVDLGMVVDMSKNRVGAFLESPHKTIEIYKENRASSFESYNRYSNGFLKNTFDHTLLVKETQVIGNYTVFVTAWQRAKLARVEMDKNYYVVLDFLSGTDIFTIVIKTDEPIENLGGYQKLVENFSPFNGYKQGRNHPTQDIDLDLRGWNEETQAFYQRIFRSEEGMSWGLYEPNTNYTKGSEYYDYNQIAWYEEQFKYTFPVVVNYSEFDNTVKHPNLEKRLNQAWENEKVLELTLQTNNSTQGNMVYRVLQGEYDEFLNNYAKTISDFDHPVIFRLGNEMNGDWCPYSGYNTSRDAQVFVNFYKYIHQVFSDQGVDNVIWVWNPNDKSFPDFKWNDAYNYYPGDEYVDVVGMTAYNTGTYYSRVGEKWLTFQELYQKTYNEYSEHFGQALMITEFASASMGGSKSQWIRDMFTQMPAYSKIKLAIWWDGCDYDGEEIARNYTMKESQEVLDTFINFFDPPWYINAFA
;
A
#
# COMPACT_ATOMS: atom_id res chain seq x y z
N MET A 1 -11.21 3.91 -42.82
CA MET A 1 -11.31 2.45 -42.57
C MET A 1 -10.16 1.83 -41.77
N LYS A 2 -9.00 2.48 -41.55
CA LYS A 2 -7.91 1.92 -40.73
C LYS A 2 -8.00 2.27 -39.22
N LYS A 3 -8.81 3.24 -38.82
CA LYS A 3 -8.97 3.63 -37.39
C LYS A 3 -10.05 2.81 -36.64
N LEU A 4 -10.91 2.09 -37.34
CA LEU A 4 -11.97 1.29 -36.71
C LEU A 4 -11.51 -0.13 -36.32
N MET A 5 -10.45 -0.63 -36.97
CA MET A 5 -9.90 -1.96 -36.65
C MET A 5 -8.99 -1.98 -35.39
N VAL A 6 -8.38 -0.87 -35.03
CA VAL A 6 -7.49 -0.79 -33.86
C VAL A 6 -8.29 -0.78 -32.54
N SER A 7 -9.47 -0.14 -32.53
CA SER A 7 -10.32 -0.11 -31.32
C SER A 7 -10.95 -1.47 -30.96
N ILE A 8 -11.19 -2.33 -31.95
CA ILE A 8 -11.77 -3.67 -31.70
C ILE A 8 -10.69 -4.65 -31.17
N MET A 9 -9.43 -4.43 -31.55
CA MET A 9 -8.33 -5.29 -31.11
C MET A 9 -7.88 -4.99 -29.64
N VAL A 10 -8.00 -3.74 -29.19
CA VAL A 10 -7.70 -3.33 -27.82
C VAL A 10 -8.76 -3.87 -26.84
N ILE A 11 -10.04 -3.87 -27.22
CA ILE A 11 -11.11 -4.44 -26.37
C ILE A 11 -10.97 -5.96 -26.21
N ALA A 12 -10.46 -6.67 -27.21
CA ALA A 12 -10.23 -8.11 -27.12
C ALA A 12 -8.99 -8.46 -26.24
N MET A 13 -8.00 -7.57 -26.11
CA MET A 13 -6.84 -7.79 -25.24
C MET A 13 -7.13 -7.49 -23.75
N VAL A 14 -7.99 -6.53 -23.45
CA VAL A 14 -8.36 -6.22 -22.05
C VAL A 14 -9.26 -7.31 -21.42
N LEU A 15 -10.01 -8.06 -22.24
CA LEU A 15 -10.80 -9.21 -21.79
C LEU A 15 -9.99 -10.52 -21.68
N GLY A 16 -8.74 -10.53 -22.14
CA GLY A 16 -7.88 -11.72 -22.18
C GLY A 16 -6.90 -11.87 -21.02
N THR A 17 -6.76 -10.88 -20.13
CA THR A 17 -5.79 -10.88 -19.03
C THR A 17 -6.40 -11.12 -17.65
N PHE A 18 -7.67 -11.46 -17.54
CA PHE A 18 -8.18 -12.06 -16.31
C PHE A 18 -7.71 -13.50 -16.23
N GLY A 19 -6.65 -13.70 -15.46
CA GLY A 19 -5.91 -14.92 -15.34
C GLY A 19 -6.79 -16.13 -15.06
N MET A 20 -6.58 -17.18 -15.83
CA MET A 20 -6.98 -18.51 -15.45
C MET A 20 -6.20 -18.94 -14.21
N ALA A 21 -6.77 -18.70 -13.03
CA ALA A 21 -6.43 -19.51 -11.87
C ALA A 21 -6.80 -20.96 -12.21
N SER A 22 -5.84 -21.86 -12.17
CA SER A 22 -6.04 -23.28 -12.38
C SER A 22 -7.07 -23.80 -11.37
N ALA A 23 -8.30 -23.96 -11.81
CA ALA A 23 -9.33 -24.66 -11.08
C ALA A 23 -8.99 -26.15 -11.10
N GLY A 24 -8.77 -26.73 -9.91
CA GLY A 24 -8.85 -28.17 -9.75
C GLY A 24 -10.20 -28.66 -10.24
N GLU A 25 -10.18 -29.74 -11.01
CA GLU A 25 -11.33 -30.38 -11.60
C GLU A 25 -12.41 -30.65 -10.55
N ILE A 26 -13.57 -30.03 -10.71
CA ILE A 26 -14.83 -30.50 -10.15
C ILE A 26 -15.74 -30.80 -11.31
N SER A 27 -15.96 -32.08 -11.56
CA SER A 27 -16.93 -32.61 -12.51
C SER A 27 -18.36 -32.21 -12.06
N GLY A 28 -18.99 -31.34 -12.78
CA GLY A 28 -20.41 -31.00 -12.66
C GLY A 28 -21.02 -30.89 -14.04
N GLU A 29 -22.00 -31.73 -14.33
CA GLU A 29 -22.70 -31.85 -15.60
C GLU A 29 -23.34 -30.53 -16.04
N THR A 30 -23.04 -30.13 -17.28
CA THR A 30 -23.73 -29.04 -17.97
C THR A 30 -25.03 -29.54 -18.58
N SER A 31 -26.16 -29.00 -18.12
CA SER A 31 -27.43 -29.11 -18.84
C SER A 31 -28.00 -27.73 -19.14
N GLY A 32 -28.12 -27.42 -20.46
CA GLY A 32 -29.17 -26.59 -21.03
C GLY A 32 -28.95 -25.09 -21.02
N GLU A 33 -28.65 -24.52 -22.20
CA GLU A 33 -28.82 -23.10 -22.53
C GLU A 33 -30.27 -22.67 -22.34
N THR A 34 -30.50 -21.77 -21.38
CA THR A 34 -31.64 -20.83 -21.38
C THR A 34 -31.21 -19.52 -20.74
N SER A 35 -31.42 -18.44 -21.48
CA SER A 35 -31.36 -17.02 -21.13
C SER A 35 -31.11 -16.64 -19.68
N GLY A 36 -29.93 -16.10 -19.38
CA GLY A 36 -29.80 -14.95 -18.47
C GLY A 36 -29.82 -15.18 -16.96
N GLU A 37 -29.59 -16.38 -16.43
CA GLU A 37 -29.48 -16.61 -15.00
C GLU A 37 -28.03 -16.87 -14.61
N THR A 38 -27.35 -15.85 -14.07
CA THR A 38 -26.02 -16.00 -13.49
C THR A 38 -26.15 -16.47 -12.05
N ASN A 39 -26.17 -17.79 -11.81
CA ASN A 39 -26.07 -18.34 -10.47
C ASN A 39 -24.60 -18.71 -10.21
N ILE A 40 -23.92 -17.97 -9.33
CA ILE A 40 -22.54 -18.25 -8.90
C ILE A 40 -22.57 -18.76 -7.46
N LEU A 41 -22.12 -19.99 -7.28
CA LEU A 41 -21.92 -20.58 -5.95
C LEU A 41 -20.42 -20.72 -5.69
N ASN A 42 -19.96 -20.04 -4.64
CA ASN A 42 -18.56 -20.08 -4.20
C ASN A 42 -18.51 -20.45 -2.71
N GLU A 43 -17.35 -20.86 -2.23
CA GLU A 43 -17.15 -21.21 -0.80
C GLU A 43 -17.45 -20.03 0.13
N TYR A 44 -17.19 -18.78 -0.30
CA TYR A 44 -17.29 -17.57 0.52
C TYR A 44 -18.53 -16.73 0.22
N TYR A 45 -19.18 -16.96 -0.93
CA TYR A 45 -20.34 -16.18 -1.34
C TYR A 45 -21.24 -16.91 -2.31
N ASN A 46 -22.41 -16.36 -2.50
CA ASN A 46 -23.37 -16.78 -3.51
C ASN A 46 -23.98 -15.56 -4.20
N VAL A 47 -24.25 -15.68 -5.50
CA VAL A 47 -25.01 -14.69 -6.27
C VAL A 47 -26.17 -15.42 -6.93
N MET A 48 -27.39 -14.94 -6.72
CA MET A 48 -28.61 -15.48 -7.33
C MET A 48 -29.38 -14.36 -8.03
N ASN A 49 -29.79 -14.60 -9.26
CA ASN A 49 -30.68 -13.67 -9.95
C ASN A 49 -32.03 -13.59 -9.23
N ALA A 50 -32.42 -12.40 -8.78
CA ALA A 50 -33.69 -12.11 -8.12
C ALA A 50 -34.66 -11.32 -9.03
N GLY A 51 -34.45 -11.32 -10.34
CA GLY A 51 -35.29 -10.71 -11.37
C GLY A 51 -35.11 -9.21 -11.53
N LYS A 52 -35.05 -8.44 -10.44
CA LYS A 52 -34.83 -6.98 -10.44
C LYS A 52 -33.43 -6.56 -10.03
N GLY A 53 -32.58 -7.53 -9.74
CA GLY A 53 -31.21 -7.38 -9.28
C GLY A 53 -30.63 -8.74 -8.94
N ASP A 54 -29.37 -8.78 -8.53
CA ASP A 54 -28.69 -9.97 -8.07
C ASP A 54 -28.65 -9.99 -6.54
N LEU A 55 -29.12 -11.07 -5.92
CA LEU A 55 -29.00 -11.27 -4.48
C LEU A 55 -27.59 -11.80 -4.16
N PHE A 56 -26.74 -10.93 -3.65
CA PHE A 56 -25.41 -11.28 -3.18
C PHE A 56 -25.47 -11.72 -1.71
N THR A 57 -24.87 -12.86 -1.39
CA THR A 57 -24.74 -13.40 -0.04
C THR A 57 -23.28 -13.56 0.32
N ASN A 58 -22.83 -12.88 1.38
CA ASN A 58 -21.47 -12.98 1.91
C ASN A 58 -21.47 -13.89 3.15
N TYR A 59 -20.80 -15.03 3.06
CA TYR A 59 -20.71 -16.02 4.14
C TYR A 59 -19.64 -15.70 5.19
N VAL A 60 -18.69 -14.79 4.87
CA VAL A 60 -17.63 -14.35 5.77
C VAL A 60 -18.21 -13.34 6.77
N ASP A 61 -18.71 -12.22 6.27
CA ASP A 61 -19.23 -11.13 7.10
C ASP A 61 -20.67 -11.37 7.57
N GLY A 62 -21.40 -12.28 6.93
CA GLY A 62 -22.73 -12.71 7.31
C GLY A 62 -23.82 -11.70 6.95
N TYR A 63 -24.09 -11.52 5.64
CA TYR A 63 -25.20 -10.71 5.16
C TYR A 63 -25.65 -11.12 3.76
N THR A 64 -26.89 -10.75 3.42
CA THR A 64 -27.39 -10.71 2.04
C THR A 64 -27.75 -9.28 1.66
N ILE A 65 -27.59 -8.96 0.38
CA ILE A 65 -27.91 -7.64 -0.16
C ILE A 65 -28.35 -7.76 -1.62
N LEU A 66 -29.34 -6.99 -2.03
CA LEU A 66 -29.75 -6.91 -3.44
C LEU A 66 -28.93 -5.81 -4.13
N VAL A 67 -28.22 -6.19 -5.18
CA VAL A 67 -27.35 -5.32 -5.98
C VAL A 67 -27.84 -5.24 -7.43
N ASP A 68 -27.25 -4.38 -8.24
CA ASP A 68 -27.56 -4.26 -9.66
C ASP A 68 -27.24 -5.58 -10.38
N LEU A 69 -28.02 -5.90 -11.43
CA LEU A 69 -27.80 -7.09 -12.25
C LEU A 69 -26.42 -7.09 -12.92
N GLY A 70 -25.76 -8.24 -12.87
CA GLY A 70 -24.54 -8.49 -13.64
C GLY A 70 -23.29 -7.79 -13.11
N MET A 71 -23.27 -7.36 -11.83
CA MET A 71 -22.04 -6.90 -11.20
C MET A 71 -21.08 -8.08 -11.01
N VAL A 72 -19.80 -7.87 -11.33
CA VAL A 72 -18.73 -8.83 -11.07
C VAL A 72 -18.36 -8.76 -9.59
N VAL A 73 -18.33 -9.92 -8.93
CA VAL A 73 -17.98 -10.03 -7.51
C VAL A 73 -16.51 -10.38 -7.36
N ASP A 74 -15.75 -9.52 -6.68
CA ASP A 74 -14.39 -9.81 -6.24
C ASP A 74 -14.36 -10.04 -4.71
N MET A 75 -14.01 -11.25 -4.33
CA MET A 75 -13.81 -11.70 -2.94
C MET A 75 -12.35 -12.13 -2.70
N SER A 76 -11.41 -11.70 -3.52
CA SER A 76 -9.99 -11.98 -3.35
C SER A 76 -9.42 -11.45 -2.04
N LYS A 77 -10.03 -10.40 -1.51
CA LYS A 77 -9.72 -9.76 -0.21
C LYS A 77 -10.87 -9.92 0.78
N ASN A 78 -11.49 -11.11 0.84
CA ASN A 78 -12.71 -11.31 1.64
C ASN A 78 -12.53 -11.21 3.16
N ARG A 79 -11.29 -11.19 3.65
CA ARG A 79 -10.96 -10.83 5.03
C ARG A 79 -11.11 -9.32 5.29
N VAL A 80 -10.99 -8.51 4.25
CA VAL A 80 -11.12 -7.05 4.31
C VAL A 80 -12.56 -6.63 4.04
N GLY A 81 -13.15 -7.07 2.94
CA GLY A 81 -14.50 -6.72 2.53
C GLY A 81 -14.95 -7.47 1.28
N ALA A 82 -16.09 -7.06 0.74
CA ALA A 82 -16.61 -7.53 -0.53
C ALA A 82 -16.64 -6.39 -1.55
N PHE A 83 -16.25 -6.67 -2.78
CA PHE A 83 -16.15 -5.71 -3.87
C PHE A 83 -17.01 -6.18 -5.04
N LEU A 84 -17.90 -5.34 -5.51
CA LEU A 84 -18.78 -5.62 -6.64
C LEU A 84 -18.58 -4.53 -7.68
N GLU A 85 -18.31 -4.91 -8.92
CA GLU A 85 -17.87 -3.99 -9.97
C GLU A 85 -18.73 -4.08 -11.22
N SER A 86 -18.97 -2.94 -11.81
CA SER A 86 -19.43 -2.76 -13.18
C SER A 86 -18.61 -1.64 -13.84
N PRO A 87 -18.69 -1.44 -15.16
CA PRO A 87 -17.94 -0.37 -15.81
C PRO A 87 -18.15 1.02 -15.19
N HIS A 88 -19.39 1.32 -14.77
CA HIS A 88 -19.78 2.65 -14.27
C HIS A 88 -19.93 2.75 -12.75
N LYS A 89 -19.85 1.62 -12.03
CA LYS A 89 -20.12 1.58 -10.59
C LYS A 89 -19.29 0.53 -9.87
N THR A 90 -18.79 0.89 -8.70
CA THR A 90 -18.22 -0.04 -7.72
C THR A 90 -19.00 0.06 -6.42
N ILE A 91 -19.28 -1.08 -5.79
CA ILE A 91 -19.86 -1.17 -4.44
C ILE A 91 -18.87 -1.93 -3.58
N GLU A 92 -18.39 -1.29 -2.52
CA GLU A 92 -17.51 -1.90 -1.52
C GLU A 92 -18.29 -2.04 -0.22
N ILE A 93 -18.24 -3.22 0.40
CA ILE A 93 -18.98 -3.49 1.63
C ILE A 93 -18.01 -3.97 2.69
N TYR A 94 -17.93 -3.22 3.79
CA TYR A 94 -17.05 -3.46 4.90
C TYR A 94 -17.84 -3.70 6.19
N LYS A 95 -17.33 -4.61 7.02
CA LYS A 95 -17.85 -4.88 8.36
C LYS A 95 -16.79 -4.60 9.41
N GLU A 96 -17.09 -3.70 10.34
CA GLU A 96 -16.25 -3.40 11.48
C GLU A 96 -16.82 -4.01 12.75
N ASN A 97 -16.03 -4.86 13.39
CA ASN A 97 -16.28 -5.30 14.75
C ASN A 97 -15.39 -4.48 15.69
N ARG A 98 -15.91 -3.45 16.33
CA ARG A 98 -15.12 -2.36 16.84
C ARG A 98 -15.23 -1.96 18.31
N ALA A 99 -14.16 -1.30 18.79
CA ALA A 99 -14.09 -0.73 20.12
C ALA A 99 -14.51 0.76 20.23
N SER A 100 -14.60 1.51 19.12
CA SER A 100 -14.96 2.94 19.13
C SER A 100 -16.46 3.16 18.88
N SER A 101 -16.99 4.34 19.26
CA SER A 101 -18.39 4.68 19.00
C SER A 101 -18.66 4.89 17.51
N PHE A 102 -19.90 4.61 17.08
CA PHE A 102 -20.34 4.85 15.70
C PHE A 102 -20.17 6.31 15.27
N GLU A 103 -20.43 7.25 16.19
CA GLU A 103 -20.21 8.68 15.92
C GLU A 103 -18.73 8.99 15.69
N SER A 104 -17.82 8.43 16.50
CA SER A 104 -16.38 8.61 16.31
C SER A 104 -15.89 7.99 15.02
N TYR A 105 -16.39 6.82 14.65
CA TYR A 105 -16.12 6.17 13.37
C TYR A 105 -16.49 7.09 12.20
N ASN A 106 -17.73 7.59 12.16
CA ASN A 106 -18.21 8.47 11.09
C ASN A 106 -17.44 9.78 11.02
N ARG A 107 -17.16 10.40 12.18
CA ARG A 107 -16.42 11.66 12.24
C ARG A 107 -15.01 11.50 11.69
N TYR A 108 -14.33 10.42 12.05
CA TYR A 108 -12.97 10.15 11.61
C TYR A 108 -12.93 9.77 10.13
N SER A 109 -13.75 8.82 9.70
CA SER A 109 -13.83 8.36 8.32
C SER A 109 -14.13 9.46 7.29
N ASN A 110 -14.80 10.54 7.71
CA ASN A 110 -15.15 11.66 6.86
C ASN A 110 -14.24 12.89 7.06
N GLY A 111 -13.04 12.70 7.64
CA GLY A 111 -12.08 13.78 7.92
C GLY A 111 -11.58 14.51 6.67
N PHE A 112 -11.42 13.81 5.56
CA PHE A 112 -11.00 14.35 4.25
C PHE A 112 -11.94 15.45 3.70
N LEU A 113 -13.21 15.43 4.06
CA LEU A 113 -14.19 16.46 3.64
C LEU A 113 -13.89 17.87 4.16
N LYS A 114 -12.94 18.02 5.09
CA LYS A 114 -12.40 19.32 5.49
C LYS A 114 -11.58 19.96 4.36
N ASN A 115 -11.05 19.16 3.46
CA ASN A 115 -10.40 19.63 2.24
C ASN A 115 -11.48 19.96 1.19
N THR A 116 -12.05 21.13 1.28
CA THR A 116 -13.08 21.64 0.34
C THR A 116 -12.52 22.11 -0.99
N PHE A 117 -11.20 22.11 -1.16
CA PHE A 117 -10.56 22.37 -2.44
C PHE A 117 -10.80 21.21 -3.41
N ASP A 118 -10.61 19.98 -2.93
CA ASP A 118 -10.74 18.78 -3.76
C ASP A 118 -12.13 18.14 -3.69
N HIS A 119 -12.87 18.36 -2.61
CA HIS A 119 -14.12 17.65 -2.35
C HIS A 119 -15.31 18.60 -2.23
N THR A 120 -16.35 18.33 -3.00
CA THR A 120 -17.65 19.00 -2.87
C THR A 120 -18.61 18.08 -2.14
N LEU A 121 -18.97 18.45 -0.92
CA LEU A 121 -19.99 17.72 -0.15
C LEU A 121 -21.37 17.95 -0.78
N LEU A 122 -22.08 16.87 -1.11
CA LEU A 122 -23.43 16.89 -1.69
C LEU A 122 -24.50 16.62 -0.62
N VAL A 123 -24.28 15.58 0.21
CA VAL A 123 -25.22 15.17 1.27
C VAL A 123 -24.44 14.76 2.51
N LYS A 124 -24.95 15.11 3.69
CA LYS A 124 -24.49 14.62 4.99
C LYS A 124 -25.64 14.66 5.98
N GLU A 125 -26.29 13.54 6.17
CA GLU A 125 -27.49 13.45 7.02
C GLU A 125 -27.63 12.08 7.64
N THR A 126 -28.48 11.98 8.65
CA THR A 126 -28.90 10.72 9.25
C THR A 126 -30.35 10.44 8.85
N GLN A 127 -30.59 9.25 8.31
CA GLN A 127 -31.90 8.81 7.85
C GLN A 127 -32.28 7.46 8.49
N VAL A 128 -33.57 7.17 8.53
CA VAL A 128 -34.08 5.83 8.82
C VAL A 128 -34.39 5.15 7.50
N ILE A 129 -33.65 4.07 7.18
CA ILE A 129 -33.81 3.30 5.96
C ILE A 129 -34.07 1.84 6.37
N GLY A 130 -35.26 1.34 6.04
CA GLY A 130 -35.69 0.03 6.55
C GLY A 130 -35.68 -0.01 8.08
N ASN A 131 -34.93 -0.94 8.64
CA ASN A 131 -34.79 -1.12 10.10
C ASN A 131 -33.54 -0.42 10.69
N TYR A 132 -32.81 0.36 9.89
CA TYR A 132 -31.51 0.91 10.29
C TYR A 132 -31.54 2.44 10.36
N THR A 133 -30.85 2.98 11.36
CA THR A 133 -30.42 4.38 11.36
C THR A 133 -29.12 4.48 10.58
N VAL A 134 -29.17 5.14 9.43
CA VAL A 134 -28.08 5.21 8.45
C VAL A 134 -27.51 6.60 8.43
N PHE A 135 -26.19 6.73 8.54
CA PHE A 135 -25.48 7.95 8.29
C PHE A 135 -25.11 7.99 6.79
N VAL A 136 -25.75 8.90 6.05
CA VAL A 136 -25.59 9.04 4.61
C VAL A 136 -24.64 10.20 4.33
N THR A 137 -23.55 9.92 3.62
CA THR A 137 -22.62 10.95 3.15
C THR A 137 -22.45 10.79 1.65
N ALA A 138 -22.60 11.88 0.88
CA ALA A 138 -22.31 11.88 -0.55
C ALA A 138 -21.45 13.08 -0.91
N TRP A 139 -20.49 12.86 -1.78
CA TRP A 139 -19.58 13.90 -2.25
C TRP A 139 -19.11 13.62 -3.67
N GLN A 140 -18.47 14.60 -4.28
CA GLN A 140 -17.78 14.47 -5.56
C GLN A 140 -16.40 15.11 -5.48
N ARG A 141 -15.51 14.66 -6.35
CA ARG A 141 -14.24 15.30 -6.69
C ARG A 141 -14.11 15.51 -8.19
N ALA A 142 -13.09 16.24 -8.63
CA ALA A 142 -12.78 16.34 -10.04
C ALA A 142 -12.44 14.95 -10.62
N LYS A 143 -12.86 14.71 -11.88
CA LYS A 143 -12.50 13.49 -12.61
C LYS A 143 -11.01 13.50 -12.93
N LEU A 144 -10.32 12.38 -12.70
CA LEU A 144 -8.88 12.27 -12.86
C LEU A 144 -8.54 11.92 -14.33
N ALA A 145 -7.79 12.80 -14.99
CA ALA A 145 -7.51 12.69 -16.43
C ALA A 145 -6.63 11.48 -16.80
N ARG A 146 -5.82 10.99 -15.84
CA ARG A 146 -4.91 9.85 -16.02
C ARG A 146 -5.50 8.53 -15.54
N VAL A 147 -6.78 8.51 -15.16
CA VAL A 147 -7.50 7.31 -14.72
C VAL A 147 -8.59 6.98 -15.72
N GLU A 148 -8.46 5.83 -16.37
CA GLU A 148 -9.50 5.34 -17.26
C GLU A 148 -10.76 4.96 -16.47
N MET A 149 -11.93 5.39 -16.93
CA MET A 149 -13.23 5.16 -16.26
C MET A 149 -13.25 5.59 -14.78
N ASP A 150 -12.61 6.72 -14.47
CA ASP A 150 -12.55 7.25 -13.10
C ASP A 150 -13.95 7.51 -12.52
N LYS A 151 -14.19 6.93 -11.34
CA LYS A 151 -15.43 7.05 -10.56
C LYS A 151 -15.26 8.16 -9.53
N ASN A 152 -15.76 9.34 -9.82
CA ASN A 152 -15.51 10.55 -9.04
C ASN A 152 -16.69 11.05 -8.21
N TYR A 153 -17.81 10.31 -8.18
CA TYR A 153 -18.97 10.54 -7.33
C TYR A 153 -19.09 9.40 -6.32
N TYR A 154 -19.34 9.75 -5.07
CA TYR A 154 -19.35 8.83 -3.94
C TYR A 154 -20.64 8.95 -3.13
N VAL A 155 -21.20 7.79 -2.74
CA VAL A 155 -22.24 7.69 -1.72
C VAL A 155 -21.78 6.66 -0.70
N VAL A 156 -21.80 7.02 0.57
CA VAL A 156 -21.47 6.11 1.68
C VAL A 156 -22.65 6.00 2.63
N LEU A 157 -22.98 4.76 2.95
CA LEU A 157 -24.06 4.38 3.85
C LEU A 157 -23.43 3.65 5.03
N ASP A 158 -23.27 4.33 6.16
CA ASP A 158 -22.75 3.75 7.40
C ASP A 158 -23.92 3.47 8.35
N PHE A 159 -24.04 2.23 8.86
CA PHE A 159 -25.11 1.85 9.79
C PHE A 159 -24.70 0.76 10.76
N LEU A 160 -25.43 0.67 11.88
CA LEU A 160 -25.24 -0.38 12.89
C LEU A 160 -26.17 -1.54 12.62
N SER A 161 -25.63 -2.75 12.72
CA SER A 161 -26.39 -3.99 12.84
C SER A 161 -25.86 -4.77 14.05
N GLY A 162 -26.63 -4.78 15.12
CA GLY A 162 -26.15 -5.24 16.43
C GLY A 162 -25.00 -4.35 16.93
N THR A 163 -23.85 -4.96 17.20
CA THR A 163 -22.62 -4.26 17.63
C THR A 163 -21.69 -3.89 16.47
N ASP A 164 -21.95 -4.38 15.27
CA ASP A 164 -21.09 -4.19 14.12
C ASP A 164 -21.51 -2.95 13.32
N ILE A 165 -20.54 -2.22 12.79
CA ILE A 165 -20.76 -1.20 11.76
C ILE A 165 -20.64 -1.87 10.40
N PHE A 166 -21.67 -1.66 9.57
CA PHE A 166 -21.56 -1.89 8.13
C PHE A 166 -21.37 -0.58 7.40
N THR A 167 -20.45 -0.59 6.45
CA THR A 167 -20.18 0.51 5.56
C THR A 167 -20.36 0.04 4.14
N ILE A 168 -21.24 0.68 3.38
CA ILE A 168 -21.40 0.47 1.94
C ILE A 168 -20.88 1.72 1.24
N VAL A 169 -19.77 1.57 0.50
CA VAL A 169 -19.19 2.64 -0.33
C VAL A 169 -19.60 2.41 -1.77
N ILE A 170 -20.29 3.34 -2.35
CA ILE A 170 -20.64 3.34 -3.76
C ILE A 170 -19.83 4.41 -4.47
N LYS A 171 -19.13 4.02 -5.53
CA LYS A 171 -18.36 4.90 -6.41
C LYS A 171 -18.95 4.81 -7.81
N THR A 172 -19.18 5.95 -8.46
CA THR A 172 -19.75 6.01 -9.81
C THR A 172 -19.13 7.14 -10.63
N ASP A 173 -19.15 7.02 -11.94
CA ASP A 173 -18.79 8.09 -12.90
C ASP A 173 -20.00 8.94 -13.32
N GLU A 174 -21.20 8.60 -12.84
CA GLU A 174 -22.44 9.31 -13.10
C GLU A 174 -22.81 10.28 -11.97
N PRO A 175 -23.29 11.49 -12.27
CA PRO A 175 -23.76 12.43 -11.26
C PRO A 175 -24.86 11.84 -10.35
N ILE A 176 -24.77 12.14 -9.05
CA ILE A 176 -25.76 11.71 -8.07
C ILE A 176 -26.96 12.65 -8.13
N GLU A 177 -27.99 12.28 -8.89
CA GLU A 177 -29.23 13.07 -9.02
C GLU A 177 -30.18 12.87 -7.83
N ASN A 178 -30.23 11.64 -7.29
CA ASN A 178 -31.01 11.29 -6.11
C ASN A 178 -30.41 10.08 -5.38
N LEU A 179 -30.73 9.93 -4.09
CA LEU A 179 -30.21 8.86 -3.24
C LEU A 179 -31.10 7.61 -3.21
N GLY A 180 -32.33 7.67 -3.75
CA GLY A 180 -33.29 6.57 -3.60
C GLY A 180 -32.85 5.22 -4.15
N GLY A 181 -32.06 5.23 -5.24
CA GLY A 181 -31.46 4.01 -5.80
C GLY A 181 -30.44 3.37 -4.85
N TYR A 182 -29.64 4.18 -4.17
CA TYR A 182 -28.58 3.71 -3.26
C TYR A 182 -29.16 3.26 -1.90
N GLN A 183 -30.21 3.94 -1.43
CA GLN A 183 -30.90 3.58 -0.18
C GLN A 183 -31.49 2.16 -0.21
N LYS A 184 -31.88 1.67 -1.39
CA LYS A 184 -32.38 0.29 -1.60
C LYS A 184 -31.37 -0.78 -1.20
N LEU A 185 -30.06 -0.46 -1.24
CA LEU A 185 -29.04 -1.41 -0.77
C LEU A 185 -29.23 -1.72 0.71
N VAL A 186 -29.52 -0.71 1.54
CA VAL A 186 -29.77 -0.90 2.97
C VAL A 186 -31.19 -1.45 3.24
N GLU A 187 -32.21 -1.03 2.47
CA GLU A 187 -33.57 -1.59 2.59
C GLU A 187 -33.61 -3.10 2.39
N ASN A 188 -32.74 -3.62 1.51
CA ASN A 188 -32.65 -5.04 1.19
C ASN A 188 -31.47 -5.74 1.89
N PHE A 189 -30.85 -5.08 2.86
CA PHE A 189 -29.75 -5.67 3.65
C PHE A 189 -30.33 -6.56 4.75
N SER A 190 -29.85 -7.82 4.81
CA SER A 190 -30.28 -8.78 5.82
C SER A 190 -29.05 -9.47 6.45
N PRO A 191 -28.73 -9.15 7.71
CA PRO A 191 -27.58 -9.73 8.40
C PRO A 191 -27.89 -11.13 8.94
N PHE A 192 -26.84 -11.94 9.02
CA PHE A 192 -26.83 -13.22 9.72
C PHE A 192 -25.44 -13.46 10.34
N ASN A 193 -25.26 -14.53 11.10
CA ASN A 193 -23.94 -14.86 11.61
C ASN A 193 -23.07 -15.47 10.49
N GLY A 194 -22.01 -14.75 10.10
CA GLY A 194 -21.01 -15.29 9.18
C GLY A 194 -20.38 -16.56 9.75
N TYR A 195 -20.16 -17.56 8.91
CA TYR A 195 -19.67 -18.88 9.32
C TYR A 195 -18.44 -19.33 8.55
N LYS A 196 -17.94 -18.50 7.65
CA LYS A 196 -16.67 -18.70 6.95
C LYS A 196 -15.59 -17.79 7.52
N GLN A 197 -14.39 -18.32 7.64
CA GLN A 197 -13.24 -17.49 8.00
C GLN A 197 -12.74 -16.77 6.75
N GLY A 198 -12.66 -15.45 6.83
CA GLY A 198 -12.10 -14.63 5.75
C GLY A 198 -10.60 -14.83 5.62
N ARG A 199 -10.15 -14.83 4.38
CA ARG A 199 -8.73 -14.84 4.02
C ARG A 199 -8.51 -14.01 2.77
N ASN A 200 -7.27 -13.57 2.55
CA ASN A 200 -6.86 -13.02 1.28
C ASN A 200 -6.30 -14.15 0.41
N HIS A 201 -6.46 -14.07 -0.90
CA HIS A 201 -5.86 -15.04 -1.82
C HIS A 201 -4.35 -14.79 -1.89
N PRO A 202 -3.50 -15.84 -1.86
CA PRO A 202 -2.08 -15.69 -2.06
C PRO A 202 -1.80 -15.07 -3.45
N THR A 203 -0.85 -14.15 -3.49
CA THR A 203 -0.33 -13.63 -4.76
C THR A 203 0.70 -14.60 -5.34
N GLN A 204 1.01 -14.42 -6.63
CA GLN A 204 2.03 -15.22 -7.28
C GLN A 204 3.41 -14.60 -7.05
N ASP A 205 4.42 -15.42 -7.12
CA ASP A 205 5.79 -14.93 -7.19
C ASP A 205 6.06 -14.27 -8.55
N ILE A 206 7.03 -13.36 -8.57
CA ILE A 206 7.38 -12.65 -9.80
C ILE A 206 8.08 -13.59 -10.78
N ASP A 207 7.75 -13.44 -12.06
CA ASP A 207 8.50 -14.02 -13.17
C ASP A 207 9.57 -13.00 -13.60
N LEU A 208 10.84 -13.31 -13.32
CA LEU A 208 11.96 -12.41 -13.61
C LEU A 208 12.11 -12.11 -15.12
N ASP A 209 11.79 -13.08 -15.96
CA ASP A 209 11.90 -12.93 -17.41
C ASP A 209 10.88 -11.91 -17.97
N LEU A 210 9.78 -11.68 -17.24
CA LEU A 210 8.75 -10.72 -17.62
C LEU A 210 9.04 -9.29 -17.16
N ARG A 211 10.04 -9.08 -16.28
CA ARG A 211 10.35 -7.74 -15.76
C ARG A 211 11.10 -6.87 -16.75
N GLY A 212 11.81 -7.48 -17.69
CA GLY A 212 12.58 -6.75 -18.70
C GLY A 212 13.74 -5.95 -18.13
N TRP A 213 14.24 -6.32 -16.94
CA TRP A 213 15.38 -5.66 -16.30
C TRP A 213 16.67 -5.83 -17.10
N ASN A 214 17.56 -4.84 -17.03
CA ASN A 214 18.94 -5.00 -17.50
C ASN A 214 19.68 -6.07 -16.67
N GLU A 215 20.80 -6.56 -17.21
CA GLU A 215 21.55 -7.68 -16.60
C GLU A 215 22.03 -7.37 -15.18
N GLU A 216 22.43 -6.14 -14.90
CA GLU A 216 22.95 -5.71 -13.59
C GLU A 216 21.83 -5.66 -12.55
N THR A 217 20.67 -5.14 -12.89
CA THR A 217 19.50 -5.10 -12.00
C THR A 217 18.98 -6.50 -11.72
N GLN A 218 18.93 -7.37 -12.72
CA GLN A 218 18.54 -8.76 -12.54
C GLN A 218 19.53 -9.50 -11.62
N ALA A 219 20.83 -9.31 -11.81
CA ALA A 219 21.87 -9.91 -10.98
C ALA A 219 21.77 -9.40 -9.52
N PHE A 220 21.57 -8.09 -9.33
CA PHE A 220 21.35 -7.50 -8.01
C PHE A 220 20.11 -8.08 -7.32
N TYR A 221 18.97 -8.16 -8.04
CA TYR A 221 17.74 -8.73 -7.48
C TYR A 221 17.95 -10.20 -7.07
N GLN A 222 18.56 -11.00 -7.92
CA GLN A 222 18.83 -12.42 -7.60
C GLN A 222 19.72 -12.55 -6.37
N ARG A 223 20.79 -11.74 -6.28
CA ARG A 223 21.73 -11.79 -5.17
C ARG A 223 21.09 -11.38 -3.84
N ILE A 224 20.29 -10.31 -3.83
CA ILE A 224 19.70 -9.77 -2.60
C ILE A 224 18.38 -10.48 -2.25
N PHE A 225 17.45 -10.54 -3.18
CA PHE A 225 16.07 -10.94 -2.91
C PHE A 225 15.77 -12.41 -3.14
N ARG A 226 16.68 -13.15 -3.82
CA ARG A 226 16.53 -14.58 -4.08
C ARG A 226 17.56 -15.44 -3.34
N SER A 227 18.46 -14.86 -2.58
CA SER A 227 19.44 -15.62 -1.82
C SER A 227 18.79 -16.51 -0.77
N GLU A 228 19.30 -17.74 -0.65
CA GLU A 228 18.97 -18.67 0.42
C GLU A 228 19.94 -18.60 1.60
N GLU A 229 21.08 -17.89 1.44
CA GLU A 229 22.21 -17.90 2.38
C GLU A 229 22.10 -16.91 3.54
N GLY A 230 21.09 -16.01 3.51
CA GLY A 230 20.95 -14.97 4.54
C GLY A 230 20.10 -13.81 4.05
N MET A 231 20.37 -12.63 4.59
CA MET A 231 19.73 -11.38 4.20
C MET A 231 20.78 -10.27 4.05
N SER A 232 20.41 -9.16 3.42
CA SER A 232 21.22 -7.94 3.39
C SER A 232 20.78 -6.96 4.46
N TRP A 233 21.69 -6.10 4.90
CA TRP A 233 21.42 -5.03 5.84
C TRP A 233 21.67 -3.68 5.18
N GLY A 234 20.66 -2.82 5.16
CA GLY A 234 20.74 -1.46 4.67
C GLY A 234 20.68 -0.43 5.79
N LEU A 235 20.83 0.83 5.44
CA LEU A 235 20.89 1.92 6.38
C LEU A 235 20.20 3.17 5.83
N TYR A 236 19.40 3.84 6.67
CA TYR A 236 19.11 5.25 6.51
C TYR A 236 20.08 6.04 7.38
N GLU A 237 20.77 7.01 6.78
CA GLU A 237 21.65 7.94 7.48
C GLU A 237 21.35 9.37 6.98
N PRO A 238 20.97 10.31 7.87
CA PRO A 238 20.45 11.61 7.46
C PRO A 238 21.34 12.42 6.52
N ASN A 239 22.69 12.35 6.66
CA ASN A 239 23.60 13.14 5.83
C ASN A 239 23.69 12.64 4.39
N THR A 240 23.34 11.38 4.12
CA THR A 240 23.25 10.84 2.75
C THR A 240 21.96 11.27 2.05
N ASN A 241 20.96 11.71 2.82
CA ASN A 241 19.67 12.11 2.29
C ASN A 241 19.54 13.62 2.08
N TYR A 242 19.98 14.40 3.08
CA TYR A 242 19.85 15.85 3.02
C TYR A 242 21.00 16.56 3.73
N THR A 243 21.70 17.40 3.00
CA THR A 243 22.70 18.29 3.57
C THR A 243 22.35 19.74 3.20
N LYS A 244 21.78 20.48 4.14
CA LYS A 244 21.35 21.87 3.93
C LYS A 244 22.52 22.73 3.47
N GLY A 245 22.45 23.24 2.22
CA GLY A 245 23.45 24.11 1.64
C GLY A 245 24.71 23.42 1.14
N SER A 246 24.78 22.08 1.14
CA SER A 246 25.86 21.30 0.54
C SER A 246 25.51 20.85 -0.87
N GLU A 247 26.52 20.87 -1.74
CA GLU A 247 26.43 20.26 -3.07
C GLU A 247 26.70 18.74 -3.05
N TYR A 248 27.09 18.18 -1.88
CA TYR A 248 27.48 16.78 -1.74
C TYR A 248 26.68 16.13 -0.60
N TYR A 249 26.26 14.89 -0.82
CA TYR A 249 25.73 14.03 0.20
C TYR A 249 26.90 13.36 0.92
N ASP A 250 26.82 13.28 2.25
CA ASP A 250 27.96 12.84 3.08
C ASP A 250 27.81 11.37 3.46
N TYR A 251 28.69 10.52 2.92
CA TYR A 251 28.77 9.08 3.21
C TYR A 251 29.81 8.72 4.29
N ASN A 252 30.50 9.70 4.89
CA ASN A 252 31.56 9.44 5.87
C ASN A 252 31.05 8.66 7.09
N GLN A 253 29.82 8.92 7.53
CA GLN A 253 29.25 8.21 8.67
C GLN A 253 28.95 6.74 8.33
N ILE A 254 28.46 6.46 7.12
CA ILE A 254 28.27 5.08 6.64
C ILE A 254 29.61 4.38 6.54
N ALA A 255 30.62 4.97 5.91
CA ALA A 255 31.96 4.41 5.80
C ALA A 255 32.57 4.08 7.18
N TRP A 256 32.33 4.96 8.18
CA TRP A 256 32.75 4.70 9.55
C TRP A 256 32.01 3.50 10.15
N TYR A 257 30.71 3.37 9.96
CA TYR A 257 29.95 2.20 10.40
C TYR A 257 30.47 0.92 9.72
N GLU A 258 30.72 0.96 8.42
CA GLU A 258 31.23 -0.18 7.65
C GLU A 258 32.59 -0.67 8.18
N GLU A 259 33.46 0.25 8.59
CA GLU A 259 34.73 -0.10 9.25
C GLU A 259 34.48 -0.80 10.59
N GLN A 260 33.49 -0.35 11.38
CA GLN A 260 33.19 -0.96 12.69
C GLN A 260 32.53 -2.34 12.52
N PHE A 261 31.58 -2.47 11.60
CA PHE A 261 30.82 -3.71 11.37
C PHE A 261 31.56 -4.72 10.51
N LYS A 262 32.63 -4.32 9.82
CA LYS A 262 33.33 -5.14 8.81
C LYS A 262 32.38 -5.63 7.71
N TYR A 263 31.43 -4.78 7.32
CA TYR A 263 30.38 -5.07 6.36
C TYR A 263 30.06 -3.82 5.53
N THR A 264 29.97 -3.97 4.21
CA THR A 264 29.53 -2.91 3.31
C THR A 264 28.01 -2.94 3.21
N PHE A 265 27.33 -1.90 3.68
CA PHE A 265 25.89 -1.77 3.57
C PHE A 265 25.51 -1.55 2.10
N PRO A 266 24.87 -2.51 1.42
CA PRO A 266 24.66 -2.39 -0.02
C PRO A 266 23.53 -1.42 -0.38
N VAL A 267 22.64 -1.10 0.55
CA VAL A 267 21.45 -0.28 0.30
C VAL A 267 21.36 0.86 1.30
N VAL A 268 21.08 2.05 0.78
CA VAL A 268 20.86 3.28 1.54
C VAL A 268 19.53 3.92 1.15
N VAL A 269 18.73 4.35 2.13
CA VAL A 269 17.46 5.01 1.88
C VAL A 269 17.65 6.48 1.59
N ASN A 270 17.01 6.96 0.54
CA ASN A 270 16.86 8.37 0.22
C ASN A 270 15.40 8.73 -0.01
N TYR A 271 14.94 9.81 0.63
CA TYR A 271 13.61 10.37 0.39
C TYR A 271 13.68 11.46 -0.67
N SER A 272 12.73 11.46 -1.56
CA SER A 272 12.51 12.51 -2.55
C SER A 272 11.05 12.90 -2.63
N GLU A 273 10.78 14.09 -3.10
CA GLU A 273 9.46 14.68 -3.14
C GLU A 273 9.21 15.32 -4.51
N PHE A 274 7.94 15.58 -4.78
CA PHE A 274 7.54 16.36 -5.95
C PHE A 274 7.80 17.85 -5.69
N ASP A 275 9.08 18.28 -5.78
CA ASP A 275 9.48 19.66 -5.46
C ASP A 275 8.89 20.71 -6.40
N ASN A 276 8.69 20.35 -7.67
CA ASN A 276 8.15 21.21 -8.72
C ASN A 276 7.55 20.34 -9.83
N THR A 277 6.98 20.98 -10.86
CA THR A 277 6.30 20.28 -11.96
C THR A 277 7.22 19.86 -13.10
N VAL A 278 8.53 20.17 -13.05
CA VAL A 278 9.46 19.97 -14.16
C VAL A 278 10.45 18.85 -13.90
N LYS A 279 11.25 18.94 -12.82
CA LYS A 279 12.29 17.95 -12.52
C LYS A 279 12.71 17.96 -11.06
N HIS A 280 13.22 16.83 -10.58
CA HIS A 280 13.90 16.76 -9.29
C HIS A 280 15.32 17.36 -9.42
N PRO A 281 15.68 18.36 -8.59
CA PRO A 281 16.89 19.15 -8.82
C PRO A 281 18.22 18.38 -8.66
N ASN A 282 18.23 17.31 -7.89
CA ASN A 282 19.46 16.61 -7.49
C ASN A 282 19.42 15.09 -7.68
N LEU A 283 18.46 14.55 -8.44
CA LEU A 283 18.29 13.10 -8.55
C LEU A 283 19.51 12.40 -9.14
N GLU A 284 19.97 12.87 -10.31
CA GLU A 284 21.15 12.33 -10.99
C GLU A 284 22.38 12.31 -10.07
N LYS A 285 22.58 13.38 -9.34
CA LYS A 285 23.71 13.50 -8.42
C LYS A 285 23.61 12.54 -7.25
N ARG A 286 22.40 12.35 -6.68
CA ARG A 286 22.17 11.38 -5.60
C ARG A 286 22.47 9.96 -6.05
N LEU A 287 21.98 9.58 -7.22
CA LEU A 287 22.21 8.26 -7.81
C LEU A 287 23.70 8.01 -8.04
N ASN A 288 24.39 8.92 -8.73
CA ASN A 288 25.81 8.77 -9.03
C ASN A 288 26.68 8.72 -7.77
N GLN A 289 26.45 9.61 -6.79
CA GLN A 289 27.23 9.59 -5.55
C GLN A 289 26.99 8.33 -4.71
N ALA A 290 25.77 7.80 -4.66
CA ALA A 290 25.51 6.54 -4.01
C ALA A 290 26.27 5.39 -4.67
N TRP A 291 26.22 5.31 -5.99
CA TRP A 291 26.91 4.28 -6.76
C TRP A 291 28.43 4.35 -6.63
N GLU A 292 29.01 5.56 -6.68
CA GLU A 292 30.45 5.80 -6.44
C GLU A 292 30.90 5.36 -5.04
N ASN A 293 29.98 5.28 -4.08
CA ASN A 293 30.22 4.76 -2.73
C ASN A 293 29.76 3.30 -2.54
N GLU A 294 29.55 2.55 -3.64
CA GLU A 294 29.08 1.15 -3.60
C GLU A 294 27.74 0.99 -2.88
N LYS A 295 26.77 1.87 -3.20
CA LYS A 295 25.41 1.84 -2.64
C LYS A 295 24.35 1.85 -3.74
N VAL A 296 23.38 0.98 -3.62
CA VAL A 296 22.11 1.09 -4.34
C VAL A 296 21.15 1.92 -3.48
N LEU A 297 20.50 2.90 -4.09
CA LEU A 297 19.48 3.67 -3.37
C LEU A 297 18.17 2.91 -3.29
N GLU A 298 17.61 2.81 -2.08
CA GLU A 298 16.17 2.74 -1.91
C GLU A 298 15.63 4.17 -2.01
N LEU A 299 15.12 4.50 -3.18
CA LEU A 299 14.64 5.83 -3.51
C LEU A 299 13.14 5.91 -3.23
N THR A 300 12.77 6.63 -2.17
CA THR A 300 11.38 6.83 -1.78
C THR A 300 10.85 8.13 -2.37
N LEU A 301 9.85 8.02 -3.25
CA LEU A 301 9.15 9.19 -3.79
C LEU A 301 7.83 9.42 -3.05
N GLN A 302 7.70 10.59 -2.42
CA GLN A 302 6.54 10.98 -1.61
C GLN A 302 5.86 12.22 -2.18
N THR A 303 4.55 12.36 -1.92
CA THR A 303 3.87 13.64 -2.11
C THR A 303 3.87 14.46 -0.84
N ASN A 304 3.92 15.78 -0.98
CA ASN A 304 3.83 16.73 0.12
C ASN A 304 2.40 17.17 0.39
N ASN A 305 2.16 17.69 1.60
CA ASN A 305 0.94 18.44 1.89
C ASN A 305 0.97 19.76 1.10
N SER A 306 -0.09 20.02 0.34
CA SER A 306 -0.26 21.25 -0.44
C SER A 306 -1.43 22.07 0.10
N THR A 307 -1.27 23.40 0.09
CA THR A 307 -2.37 24.34 0.36
C THR A 307 -3.32 24.50 -0.83
N GLN A 308 -2.96 23.92 -1.98
CA GLN A 308 -3.70 24.02 -3.25
C GLN A 308 -4.33 22.67 -3.64
N GLY A 309 -4.80 21.91 -2.67
CA GLY A 309 -5.37 20.58 -2.88
C GLY A 309 -4.36 19.44 -2.69
N ASN A 310 -4.86 18.21 -2.76
CA ASN A 310 -4.06 17.02 -2.60
C ASN A 310 -3.20 16.78 -3.85
N MET A 311 -1.91 16.60 -3.65
CA MET A 311 -0.96 16.46 -4.75
C MET A 311 -1.21 15.20 -5.59
N VAL A 312 -1.73 14.12 -5.00
CA VAL A 312 -2.07 12.89 -5.74
C VAL A 312 -3.09 13.16 -6.84
N TYR A 313 -4.10 13.98 -6.55
CA TYR A 313 -5.09 14.37 -7.56
C TYR A 313 -4.44 15.20 -8.67
N ARG A 314 -3.53 16.10 -8.34
CA ARG A 314 -2.81 16.93 -9.32
C ARG A 314 -1.89 16.09 -10.21
N VAL A 315 -1.21 15.08 -9.64
CA VAL A 315 -0.44 14.10 -10.43
C VAL A 315 -1.35 13.35 -11.38
N LEU A 316 -2.49 12.84 -10.90
CA LEU A 316 -3.46 12.13 -11.73
C LEU A 316 -4.27 13.04 -12.68
N GLN A 317 -4.18 14.35 -12.55
CA GLN A 317 -4.62 15.32 -13.56
C GLN A 317 -3.59 15.56 -14.66
N GLY A 318 -2.35 15.10 -14.47
CA GLY A 318 -1.25 15.27 -15.43
C GLY A 318 -0.41 16.52 -15.20
N GLU A 319 -0.61 17.25 -14.10
CA GLU A 319 0.17 18.46 -13.81
C GLU A 319 1.67 18.17 -13.58
N TYR A 320 2.02 16.93 -13.25
CA TYR A 320 3.38 16.47 -12.98
C TYR A 320 3.93 15.54 -14.07
N ASP A 321 3.33 15.48 -15.24
CA ASP A 321 3.79 14.61 -16.33
C ASP A 321 5.22 14.92 -16.76
N GLU A 322 5.58 16.20 -16.89
CA GLU A 322 6.95 16.60 -17.21
C GLU A 322 7.94 16.19 -16.12
N PHE A 323 7.59 16.38 -14.85
CA PHE A 323 8.40 15.94 -13.72
C PHE A 323 8.62 14.42 -13.76
N LEU A 324 7.55 13.63 -13.93
CA LEU A 324 7.62 12.17 -13.93
C LEU A 324 8.42 11.64 -15.13
N ASN A 325 8.25 12.21 -16.32
CA ASN A 325 9.04 11.86 -17.50
C ASN A 325 10.53 12.15 -17.29
N ASN A 326 10.87 13.31 -16.74
CA ASN A 326 12.25 13.67 -16.44
C ASN A 326 12.84 12.81 -15.31
N TYR A 327 12.03 12.45 -14.31
CA TYR A 327 12.43 11.60 -13.20
C TYR A 327 12.74 10.18 -13.68
N ALA A 328 11.82 9.58 -14.44
CA ALA A 328 11.99 8.27 -15.04
C ALA A 328 13.20 8.22 -15.99
N LYS A 329 13.32 9.24 -16.86
CA LYS A 329 14.48 9.35 -17.76
C LYS A 329 15.81 9.45 -17.00
N THR A 330 15.88 10.22 -15.92
CA THR A 330 17.11 10.33 -15.11
C THR A 330 17.51 9.00 -14.51
N ILE A 331 16.53 8.19 -14.05
CA ILE A 331 16.78 6.85 -13.54
C ILE A 331 17.21 5.90 -14.67
N SER A 332 16.55 5.95 -15.82
CA SER A 332 16.96 5.16 -17.00
C SER A 332 18.37 5.50 -17.46
N ASP A 333 18.72 6.80 -17.56
CA ASP A 333 20.06 7.25 -17.98
C ASP A 333 21.16 6.86 -16.96
N PHE A 334 20.79 6.64 -15.69
CA PHE A 334 21.71 6.14 -14.64
C PHE A 334 22.12 4.69 -14.87
N ASP A 335 21.23 3.86 -15.42
CA ASP A 335 21.46 2.49 -15.90
C ASP A 335 21.96 1.47 -14.86
N HIS A 336 21.95 1.80 -13.57
CA HIS A 336 22.30 0.91 -12.46
C HIS A 336 21.07 0.65 -11.57
N PRO A 337 21.06 -0.45 -10.76
CA PRO A 337 19.90 -0.81 -9.96
C PRO A 337 19.41 0.29 -9.03
N VAL A 338 18.11 0.49 -8.97
CA VAL A 338 17.40 1.36 -8.01
C VAL A 338 16.26 0.57 -7.37
N ILE A 339 16.20 0.54 -6.05
CA ILE A 339 15.03 0.07 -5.32
C ILE A 339 14.08 1.27 -5.19
N PHE A 340 12.90 1.20 -5.81
CA PHE A 340 11.99 2.33 -5.89
C PHE A 340 10.75 2.10 -5.02
N ARG A 341 10.60 2.90 -3.98
CA ARG A 341 9.50 2.87 -3.04
C ARG A 341 8.58 4.07 -3.26
N LEU A 342 7.44 3.85 -3.89
CA LEU A 342 6.47 4.90 -4.17
C LEU A 342 5.44 5.00 -3.05
N GLY A 343 5.38 6.15 -2.37
CA GLY A 343 4.35 6.44 -1.37
C GLY A 343 4.34 5.41 -0.24
N ASN A 344 5.39 5.41 0.60
CA ASN A 344 5.47 4.55 1.78
C ASN A 344 4.33 4.79 2.77
N GLU A 345 3.97 3.76 3.54
CA GLU A 345 2.99 3.83 4.65
C GLU A 345 1.62 4.38 4.23
N MET A 346 1.15 4.04 3.02
CA MET A 346 -0.05 4.60 2.40
C MET A 346 -1.35 4.37 3.17
N ASN A 347 -1.36 3.47 4.14
CA ASN A 347 -2.49 3.21 5.05
C ASN A 347 -2.44 4.08 6.33
N GLY A 348 -1.50 5.04 6.42
CA GLY A 348 -1.36 6.01 7.51
C GLY A 348 -2.06 7.34 7.22
N ASP A 349 -2.77 7.91 8.19
CA ASP A 349 -3.49 9.19 8.04
C ASP A 349 -2.56 10.42 7.92
N TRP A 350 -1.28 10.26 8.27
CA TRP A 350 -0.23 11.26 8.07
C TRP A 350 0.25 11.38 6.62
N CYS A 351 -0.04 10.37 5.78
CA CYS A 351 0.37 10.37 4.38
C CYS A 351 -0.67 11.06 3.49
N PRO A 352 -0.30 12.08 2.69
CA PRO A 352 -1.26 12.77 1.81
C PRO A 352 -1.95 11.85 0.79
N TYR A 353 -1.26 10.78 0.38
CA TYR A 353 -1.75 9.77 -0.57
C TYR A 353 -2.59 8.66 0.06
N SER A 354 -2.79 8.68 1.36
CA SER A 354 -3.66 7.73 2.06
C SER A 354 -5.12 7.91 1.67
N GLY A 355 -5.89 6.84 1.62
CA GLY A 355 -7.35 6.88 1.42
C GLY A 355 -8.06 7.76 2.45
N TYR A 356 -7.50 7.89 3.65
CA TYR A 356 -7.98 8.85 4.66
C TYR A 356 -7.98 10.30 4.15
N ASN A 357 -7.02 10.67 3.31
CA ASN A 357 -6.86 12.01 2.73
C ASN A 357 -7.41 12.10 1.29
N THR A 358 -7.69 10.96 0.64
CA THR A 358 -8.12 10.87 -0.75
C THR A 358 -9.48 10.20 -0.89
N SER A 359 -10.55 10.89 -0.52
CA SER A 359 -11.95 10.47 -0.72
C SER A 359 -12.36 9.18 0.00
N ARG A 360 -11.68 8.75 1.05
CA ARG A 360 -11.89 7.45 1.69
C ARG A 360 -11.77 6.31 0.65
N ASP A 361 -10.81 6.46 -0.27
CA ASP A 361 -10.69 5.65 -1.47
C ASP A 361 -9.24 5.21 -1.72
N ALA A 362 -8.92 3.98 -1.31
CA ALA A 362 -7.60 3.39 -1.54
C ALA A 362 -7.28 3.21 -3.04
N GLN A 363 -8.31 3.10 -3.91
CA GLN A 363 -8.12 2.96 -5.35
C GLN A 363 -7.45 4.19 -5.97
N VAL A 364 -7.57 5.37 -5.35
CA VAL A 364 -6.85 6.57 -5.80
C VAL A 364 -5.34 6.36 -5.71
N PHE A 365 -4.84 5.76 -4.60
CA PHE A 365 -3.43 5.38 -4.48
C PHE A 365 -3.03 4.29 -5.48
N VAL A 366 -3.85 3.28 -5.67
CA VAL A 366 -3.60 2.21 -6.66
C VAL A 366 -3.43 2.81 -8.06
N ASN A 367 -4.31 3.73 -8.44
CA ASN A 367 -4.24 4.42 -9.72
C ASN A 367 -3.00 5.33 -9.83
N PHE A 368 -2.62 6.00 -8.74
CA PHE A 368 -1.40 6.80 -8.65
C PHE A 368 -0.15 5.93 -8.85
N TYR A 369 -0.09 4.76 -8.20
CA TYR A 369 1.01 3.82 -8.34
C TYR A 369 1.11 3.29 -9.78
N LYS A 370 0.00 2.80 -10.33
CA LYS A 370 -0.06 2.26 -11.70
C LYS A 370 0.29 3.31 -12.76
N TYR A 371 -0.18 4.54 -12.58
CA TYR A 371 0.14 5.62 -13.51
C TYR A 371 1.63 5.93 -13.54
N ILE A 372 2.27 6.05 -12.38
CA ILE A 372 3.72 6.31 -12.31
C ILE A 372 4.52 5.13 -12.86
N HIS A 373 4.12 3.89 -12.55
CA HIS A 373 4.71 2.70 -13.12
C HIS A 373 4.63 2.71 -14.66
N GLN A 374 3.48 3.09 -15.22
CA GLN A 374 3.31 3.21 -16.67
C GLN A 374 4.23 4.28 -17.28
N VAL A 375 4.38 5.44 -16.62
CA VAL A 375 5.32 6.48 -17.09
C VAL A 375 6.75 5.96 -17.16
N PHE A 376 7.19 5.20 -16.14
CA PHE A 376 8.51 4.58 -16.15
C PHE A 376 8.67 3.56 -17.28
N SER A 377 7.67 2.71 -17.47
CA SER A 377 7.65 1.76 -18.59
C SER A 377 7.71 2.46 -19.96
N ASP A 378 6.95 3.54 -20.14
CA ASP A 378 6.92 4.32 -21.39
C ASP A 378 8.27 5.01 -21.67
N GLN A 379 9.06 5.30 -20.65
CA GLN A 379 10.43 5.84 -20.76
C GLN A 379 11.49 4.74 -20.92
N GLY A 380 11.10 3.47 -20.95
CA GLY A 380 12.01 2.32 -21.12
C GLY A 380 12.92 2.09 -19.91
N VAL A 381 12.45 2.42 -18.70
CA VAL A 381 13.21 2.18 -17.45
C VAL A 381 13.27 0.67 -17.19
N ASP A 382 14.47 0.10 -17.18
CA ASP A 382 14.73 -1.33 -16.99
C ASP A 382 15.68 -1.63 -15.79
N ASN A 383 15.89 -0.63 -14.94
CA ASN A 383 16.81 -0.70 -13.81
C ASN A 383 16.13 -0.42 -12.45
N VAL A 384 14.80 -0.61 -12.37
CA VAL A 384 14.02 -0.32 -11.15
C VAL A 384 13.39 -1.58 -10.58
N ILE A 385 13.56 -1.78 -9.27
CA ILE A 385 12.90 -2.80 -8.45
C ILE A 385 11.80 -2.11 -7.64
N TRP A 386 10.54 -2.42 -7.93
CA TRP A 386 9.37 -1.76 -7.34
C TRP A 386 9.00 -2.32 -5.97
N VAL A 387 8.87 -1.44 -4.98
CA VAL A 387 8.49 -1.79 -3.61
C VAL A 387 7.13 -1.21 -3.26
N TRP A 388 6.20 -2.06 -2.82
CA TRP A 388 4.97 -1.66 -2.18
C TRP A 388 5.14 -1.78 -0.65
N ASN A 389 4.93 -0.68 0.09
CA ASN A 389 5.28 -0.62 1.50
C ASN A 389 4.19 0.01 2.37
N PRO A 390 3.27 -0.76 2.94
CA PRO A 390 2.36 -0.27 3.97
C PRO A 390 3.04 -0.16 5.35
N ASN A 391 2.43 0.65 6.23
CA ASN A 391 2.70 0.60 7.66
C ASN A 391 2.15 -0.69 8.28
N ASP A 392 2.74 -1.19 9.36
CA ASP A 392 2.33 -2.41 10.07
C ASP A 392 0.88 -2.35 10.58
N LYS A 393 0.37 -1.15 10.80
CA LYS A 393 -1.01 -0.87 11.21
C LYS A 393 -1.61 0.22 10.35
N SER A 394 -2.88 0.03 10.01
CA SER A 394 -3.63 1.10 9.36
C SER A 394 -4.04 2.17 10.36
N PHE A 395 -3.98 3.45 9.94
CA PHE A 395 -4.50 4.59 10.68
C PHE A 395 -5.43 5.40 9.77
N PRO A 396 -6.75 5.40 10.03
CA PRO A 396 -7.43 4.61 11.06
C PRO A 396 -7.37 3.11 10.79
N ASP A 397 -7.40 2.30 11.86
CA ASP A 397 -7.53 0.84 11.78
C ASP A 397 -9.00 0.47 11.48
N PHE A 398 -9.40 0.77 10.24
CA PHE A 398 -10.72 0.48 9.69
C PHE A 398 -10.56 -0.33 8.41
N LYS A 399 -11.53 -1.21 8.13
CA LYS A 399 -11.50 -2.11 6.97
C LYS A 399 -11.36 -1.38 5.63
N TRP A 400 -12.00 -0.24 5.46
CA TRP A 400 -11.85 0.55 4.23
C TRP A 400 -10.43 1.13 4.05
N ASN A 401 -9.61 1.20 5.12
CA ASN A 401 -8.22 1.66 5.11
C ASN A 401 -7.21 0.51 5.28
N ASP A 402 -7.64 -0.73 5.14
CA ASP A 402 -6.77 -1.90 5.26
C ASP A 402 -5.70 -1.88 4.15
N ALA A 403 -4.47 -2.27 4.50
CA ALA A 403 -3.32 -2.24 3.60
C ALA A 403 -3.58 -2.96 2.26
N TYR A 404 -4.28 -4.08 2.29
CA TYR A 404 -4.57 -4.85 1.07
C TYR A 404 -5.44 -4.11 0.04
N ASN A 405 -6.19 -3.07 0.46
CA ASN A 405 -6.93 -2.22 -0.49
C ASN A 405 -6.02 -1.36 -1.36
N TYR A 406 -4.78 -1.14 -0.93
CA TYR A 406 -3.78 -0.33 -1.62
C TYR A 406 -2.84 -1.15 -2.50
N TYR A 407 -3.00 -2.48 -2.56
CA TYR A 407 -2.13 -3.33 -3.36
C TYR A 407 -2.42 -3.18 -4.86
N PRO A 408 -1.42 -2.77 -5.68
CA PRO A 408 -1.66 -2.46 -7.09
C PRO A 408 -1.75 -3.69 -8.01
N GLY A 409 -1.28 -4.86 -7.54
CA GLY A 409 -1.21 -6.11 -8.30
C GLY A 409 0.21 -6.62 -8.48
N ASP A 410 0.35 -7.93 -8.73
CA ASP A 410 1.65 -8.62 -8.81
C ASP A 410 2.53 -8.12 -9.95
N GLU A 411 1.92 -7.65 -11.03
CA GLU A 411 2.62 -7.09 -12.17
C GLU A 411 3.34 -5.76 -11.87
N TYR A 412 2.99 -5.09 -10.77
CA TYR A 412 3.54 -3.79 -10.38
C TYR A 412 4.48 -3.86 -9.18
N VAL A 413 4.59 -5.00 -8.50
CA VAL A 413 5.33 -5.13 -7.24
C VAL A 413 6.35 -6.24 -7.31
N ASP A 414 7.62 -5.90 -7.09
CA ASP A 414 8.73 -6.85 -7.08
C ASP A 414 9.09 -7.31 -5.68
N VAL A 415 8.95 -6.42 -4.70
CA VAL A 415 9.25 -6.66 -3.28
C VAL A 415 8.16 -6.06 -2.41
N VAL A 416 7.76 -6.79 -1.38
CA VAL A 416 6.80 -6.30 -0.39
C VAL A 416 7.54 -5.77 0.82
N GLY A 417 7.34 -4.49 1.10
CA GLY A 417 7.95 -3.77 2.22
C GLY A 417 7.13 -3.88 3.50
N MET A 418 7.81 -3.81 4.62
CA MET A 418 7.22 -3.71 5.97
C MET A 418 7.90 -2.57 6.71
N THR A 419 7.11 -1.72 7.38
CA THR A 419 7.62 -0.67 8.28
C THR A 419 6.99 -0.82 9.64
N ALA A 420 7.80 -0.92 10.68
CA ALA A 420 7.36 -0.88 12.07
C ALA A 420 8.51 -0.43 12.99
N TYR A 421 8.18 0.42 13.98
CA TYR A 421 9.13 0.95 14.94
C TYR A 421 8.77 0.59 16.37
N ASN A 422 9.78 0.29 17.21
CA ASN A 422 9.61 0.41 18.64
C ASN A 422 9.79 1.88 19.03
N THR A 423 8.67 2.62 19.03
CA THR A 423 8.65 4.05 19.32
C THR A 423 8.91 4.36 20.80
N GLY A 424 8.91 3.33 21.65
CA GLY A 424 9.06 3.50 23.10
C GLY A 424 7.79 4.03 23.76
N THR A 425 7.97 4.90 24.76
CA THR A 425 6.86 5.39 25.58
C THR A 425 6.77 6.91 25.65
N TYR A 426 7.43 7.64 24.76
CA TYR A 426 7.41 9.11 24.77
C TYR A 426 5.98 9.65 24.69
N TYR A 427 5.19 9.16 23.74
CA TYR A 427 3.78 9.52 23.61
C TYR A 427 2.84 8.48 24.24
N SER A 428 3.19 7.94 25.40
CA SER A 428 2.35 6.96 26.13
C SER A 428 0.92 7.44 26.40
N ARG A 429 0.70 8.77 26.46
CA ARG A 429 -0.64 9.38 26.63
C ARG A 429 -1.58 9.12 25.46
N VAL A 430 -1.03 8.85 24.26
CA VAL A 430 -1.79 8.50 23.06
C VAL A 430 -1.66 7.03 22.70
N GLY A 431 -1.12 6.21 23.61
CA GLY A 431 -1.12 4.75 23.48
C GLY A 431 0.19 4.13 23.01
N GLU A 432 1.27 4.90 22.86
CA GLU A 432 2.58 4.32 22.56
C GLU A 432 3.06 3.40 23.68
N LYS A 433 3.65 2.29 23.28
CA LYS A 433 4.17 1.25 24.17
C LYS A 433 5.53 0.79 23.69
N TRP A 434 6.37 0.40 24.64
CA TRP A 434 7.55 -0.40 24.34
C TRP A 434 7.12 -1.75 23.78
N LEU A 435 7.63 -2.08 22.59
CA LEU A 435 7.34 -3.34 21.89
C LEU A 435 8.65 -4.05 21.57
N THR A 436 8.69 -5.34 21.77
CA THR A 436 9.81 -6.20 21.34
C THR A 436 9.81 -6.33 19.82
N PHE A 437 10.93 -6.79 19.25
CA PHE A 437 11.01 -7.08 17.80
C PHE A 437 9.95 -8.11 17.37
N GLN A 438 9.73 -9.15 18.17
CA GLN A 438 8.71 -10.15 17.89
C GLN A 438 7.29 -9.58 17.88
N GLU A 439 6.95 -8.73 18.86
CA GLU A 439 5.62 -8.09 18.91
C GLU A 439 5.36 -7.17 17.73
N LEU A 440 6.41 -6.55 17.16
CA LEU A 440 6.30 -5.73 15.97
C LEU A 440 6.12 -6.56 14.70
N TYR A 441 6.92 -7.61 14.50
CA TYR A 441 7.07 -8.23 13.19
C TYR A 441 6.40 -9.59 13.03
N GLN A 442 6.24 -10.39 14.11
CA GLN A 442 5.79 -11.78 13.97
C GLN A 442 4.44 -11.92 13.26
N LYS A 443 3.48 -11.07 13.64
CA LYS A 443 2.13 -11.13 13.06
C LYS A 443 2.15 -10.75 11.58
N THR A 444 2.75 -9.60 11.24
CA THR A 444 2.83 -9.09 9.87
C THR A 444 3.67 -10.01 8.99
N TYR A 445 4.79 -10.50 9.49
CA TYR A 445 5.62 -11.47 8.78
C TYR A 445 4.87 -12.75 8.43
N ASN A 446 4.18 -13.36 9.40
CA ASN A 446 3.41 -14.58 9.16
C ASN A 446 2.34 -14.34 8.09
N GLU A 447 1.61 -13.25 8.22
CA GLU A 447 0.56 -12.89 7.30
C GLU A 447 1.10 -12.61 5.89
N TYR A 448 2.15 -11.81 5.77
CA TYR A 448 2.74 -11.47 4.47
C TYR A 448 3.47 -12.65 3.83
N SER A 449 4.12 -13.51 4.64
CA SER A 449 4.76 -14.72 4.14
C SER A 449 3.77 -15.74 3.59
N GLU A 450 2.56 -15.78 4.14
CA GLU A 450 1.48 -16.66 3.67
C GLU A 450 0.77 -16.08 2.44
N HIS A 451 0.62 -14.75 2.38
CA HIS A 451 -0.17 -14.09 1.35
C HIS A 451 0.64 -13.75 0.09
N PHE A 452 1.84 -13.15 0.23
CA PHE A 452 2.62 -12.66 -0.91
C PHE A 452 3.64 -13.70 -1.40
N GLY A 453 3.72 -13.92 -2.72
CA GLY A 453 4.74 -14.73 -3.39
C GLY A 453 6.11 -14.06 -3.39
N GLN A 454 6.15 -12.72 -3.46
CA GLN A 454 7.35 -11.89 -3.55
C GLN A 454 8.25 -12.01 -2.30
N ALA A 455 9.51 -11.63 -2.45
CA ALA A 455 10.40 -11.42 -1.31
C ALA A 455 9.89 -10.30 -0.40
N LEU A 456 10.16 -10.42 0.90
CA LEU A 456 9.85 -9.38 1.87
C LEU A 456 11.11 -8.57 2.19
N MET A 457 10.94 -7.28 2.50
CA MET A 457 11.98 -6.45 3.10
C MET A 457 11.42 -5.61 4.25
N ILE A 458 12.26 -5.31 5.21
CA ILE A 458 11.96 -4.26 6.19
C ILE A 458 12.54 -2.97 5.61
N THR A 459 11.68 -2.12 5.10
CA THR A 459 12.06 -0.86 4.44
C THR A 459 12.56 0.18 5.41
N GLU A 460 12.01 0.16 6.63
CA GLU A 460 12.41 1.02 7.73
C GLU A 460 12.11 0.35 9.05
N PHE A 461 13.06 0.36 9.97
CA PHE A 461 12.81 -0.02 11.35
C PHE A 461 13.86 0.53 12.30
N ALA A 462 13.49 0.69 13.54
CA ALA A 462 14.41 1.01 14.62
C ALA A 462 13.75 0.79 16.00
N SER A 463 14.54 1.03 17.05
CA SER A 463 14.09 1.05 18.44
C SER A 463 14.54 2.33 19.13
N ALA A 464 13.62 3.02 19.83
CA ALA A 464 13.96 4.04 20.78
C ALA A 464 14.40 3.41 22.12
N SER A 465 14.95 4.22 23.03
CA SER A 465 15.40 3.75 24.37
C SER A 465 14.35 3.99 25.46
N MET A 466 13.43 4.92 25.25
CA MET A 466 12.47 5.30 26.30
C MET A 466 11.45 4.17 26.54
N GLY A 467 11.43 3.63 27.73
CA GLY A 467 10.50 2.57 28.15
C GLY A 467 11.13 1.19 28.28
N GLY A 468 12.38 0.99 27.82
CA GLY A 468 13.09 -0.28 27.91
C GLY A 468 14.57 -0.20 27.60
N SER A 469 15.22 -1.34 27.40
CA SER A 469 16.64 -1.43 27.04
C SER A 469 16.79 -1.62 25.53
N LYS A 470 17.24 -0.59 24.83
CA LYS A 470 17.55 -0.67 23.40
C LYS A 470 18.63 -1.71 23.09
N SER A 471 19.66 -1.80 23.94
CA SER A 471 20.71 -2.82 23.82
C SER A 471 20.14 -4.25 23.91
N GLN A 472 19.18 -4.50 24.81
CA GLN A 472 18.52 -5.80 24.89
C GLN A 472 17.63 -6.05 23.65
N TRP A 473 16.91 -5.04 23.21
CA TRP A 473 16.08 -5.12 22.01
C TRP A 473 16.91 -5.50 20.76
N ILE A 474 18.10 -4.90 20.61
CA ILE A 474 19.04 -5.19 19.52
C ILE A 474 19.54 -6.63 19.58
N ARG A 475 19.92 -7.13 20.78
CA ARG A 475 20.32 -8.53 20.96
C ARG A 475 19.21 -9.49 20.56
N ASP A 476 18.00 -9.22 21.03
CA ASP A 476 16.83 -10.05 20.73
C ASP A 476 16.49 -10.04 19.24
N MET A 477 16.56 -8.88 18.59
CA MET A 477 16.36 -8.70 17.16
C MET A 477 17.35 -9.56 16.35
N PHE A 478 18.66 -9.42 16.56
CA PHE A 478 19.66 -10.21 15.83
C PHE A 478 19.52 -11.72 16.07
N THR A 479 19.13 -12.12 17.27
CA THR A 479 18.87 -13.51 17.60
C THR A 479 17.65 -14.07 16.86
N GLN A 480 16.62 -13.26 16.64
CA GLN A 480 15.36 -13.69 16.04
C GLN A 480 15.33 -13.55 14.51
N MET A 481 16.03 -12.58 13.94
CA MET A 481 16.01 -12.29 12.49
C MET A 481 16.22 -13.52 11.61
N PRO A 482 17.13 -14.46 11.90
CA PRO A 482 17.31 -15.65 11.07
C PRO A 482 16.06 -16.51 10.87
N ALA A 483 15.09 -16.43 11.80
CA ALA A 483 13.82 -17.14 11.68
C ALA A 483 12.85 -16.52 10.65
N TYR A 484 13.10 -15.28 10.24
CA TYR A 484 12.29 -14.53 9.28
C TYR A 484 12.84 -14.68 7.85
N SER A 485 13.02 -15.91 7.38
CA SER A 485 13.79 -16.27 6.18
C SER A 485 13.31 -15.65 4.87
N LYS A 486 12.05 -15.21 4.79
CA LYS A 486 11.49 -14.51 3.62
C LYS A 486 11.86 -13.03 3.57
N ILE A 487 12.32 -12.45 4.69
CA ILE A 487 12.89 -11.10 4.71
C ILE A 487 14.31 -11.19 4.14
N LYS A 488 14.57 -10.47 3.05
CA LYS A 488 15.83 -10.51 2.32
C LYS A 488 16.69 -9.26 2.49
N LEU A 489 16.08 -8.17 2.91
CA LEU A 489 16.75 -6.91 3.21
C LEU A 489 16.08 -6.27 4.42
N ALA A 490 16.87 -5.74 5.36
CA ALA A 490 16.37 -4.94 6.48
C ALA A 490 17.16 -3.65 6.58
N ILE A 491 16.47 -2.52 6.71
CA ILE A 491 17.07 -1.20 6.70
C ILE A 491 16.85 -0.51 8.05
N TRP A 492 17.95 -0.36 8.80
CA TRP A 492 17.92 0.39 10.05
C TRP A 492 17.79 1.90 9.77
N TRP A 493 16.85 2.53 10.43
CA TRP A 493 16.63 3.97 10.33
C TRP A 493 17.43 4.71 11.42
N ASP A 494 18.63 5.21 11.05
CA ASP A 494 19.61 5.84 11.98
C ASP A 494 19.35 7.34 12.15
N GLY A 495 18.17 7.70 12.64
CA GLY A 495 17.73 9.08 12.80
C GLY A 495 17.03 9.34 14.14
N CYS A 496 16.38 10.48 14.23
CA CYS A 496 15.59 10.88 15.41
C CYS A 496 14.27 11.50 14.97
N ASP A 497 13.22 11.26 15.77
CA ASP A 497 12.00 12.05 15.73
C ASP A 497 12.06 13.16 16.76
N TYR A 498 11.49 14.30 16.44
CA TYR A 498 11.52 15.49 17.26
C TYR A 498 10.10 15.94 17.65
N ASP A 499 9.96 16.44 18.89
CA ASP A 499 8.82 17.21 19.37
C ASP A 499 9.29 18.64 19.64
N GLY A 500 9.08 19.51 18.66
CA GLY A 500 9.72 20.82 18.64
C GLY A 500 11.25 20.72 18.51
N GLU A 501 11.98 21.14 19.55
CA GLU A 501 13.45 21.05 19.62
C GLU A 501 13.95 19.83 20.40
N GLU A 502 13.06 19.11 21.09
CA GLU A 502 13.41 17.94 21.89
C GLU A 502 13.39 16.66 21.03
N ILE A 503 14.33 15.75 21.30
CA ILE A 503 14.32 14.42 20.70
C ILE A 503 13.24 13.59 21.38
N ALA A 504 12.16 13.33 20.67
CA ALA A 504 11.07 12.48 21.14
C ALA A 504 11.45 10.99 21.07
N ARG A 505 12.10 10.57 19.98
CA ARG A 505 12.53 9.19 19.78
C ARG A 505 13.92 9.19 19.14
N ASN A 506 14.88 8.61 19.85
CA ASN A 506 16.25 8.45 19.37
C ASN A 506 16.43 7.02 18.83
N TYR A 507 16.60 6.91 17.51
CA TYR A 507 16.80 5.63 16.84
C TYR A 507 18.27 5.37 16.45
N THR A 508 19.17 6.34 16.71
CA THR A 508 20.55 6.26 16.25
C THR A 508 21.31 5.09 16.90
N MET A 509 22.15 4.44 16.09
CA MET A 509 23.05 3.37 16.56
C MET A 509 24.11 3.91 17.53
N LYS A 510 24.41 5.21 17.47
CA LYS A 510 25.37 5.90 18.35
C LYS A 510 24.72 6.62 19.51
N GLU A 511 23.48 6.29 19.89
CA GLU A 511 22.81 6.91 21.04
C GLU A 511 23.65 6.81 22.34
N SER A 512 24.33 5.68 22.53
CA SER A 512 25.31 5.48 23.58
C SER A 512 26.38 4.45 23.13
N GLN A 513 27.53 4.44 23.83
CA GLN A 513 28.58 3.44 23.56
C GLN A 513 28.07 2.01 23.76
N GLU A 514 27.25 1.76 24.78
CA GLU A 514 26.64 0.44 25.02
C GLU A 514 25.76 -0.02 23.86
N VAL A 515 24.96 0.88 23.28
CA VAL A 515 24.11 0.57 22.12
C VAL A 515 24.99 0.24 20.91
N LEU A 516 25.99 1.04 20.61
CA LEU A 516 26.90 0.83 19.50
C LEU A 516 27.67 -0.50 19.66
N ASP A 517 28.25 -0.74 20.82
CA ASP A 517 28.97 -1.99 21.11
C ASP A 517 28.05 -3.21 20.96
N THR A 518 26.77 -3.06 21.32
CA THR A 518 25.79 -4.14 21.13
C THR A 518 25.56 -4.43 19.64
N PHE A 519 25.39 -3.41 18.82
CA PHE A 519 25.30 -3.61 17.38
C PHE A 519 26.52 -4.35 16.84
N ILE A 520 27.73 -3.85 17.12
CA ILE A 520 28.98 -4.41 16.61
C ILE A 520 29.19 -5.87 17.07
N ASN A 521 28.84 -6.18 18.32
CA ASN A 521 29.08 -7.51 18.89
C ASN A 521 28.05 -8.57 18.44
N PHE A 522 26.84 -8.17 18.08
CA PHE A 522 25.77 -9.10 17.69
C PHE A 522 25.52 -9.16 16.18
N PHE A 523 26.07 -8.22 15.41
CA PHE A 523 26.09 -8.30 13.96
C PHE A 523 27.06 -9.40 13.52
N ASP A 524 26.58 -10.37 12.75
CA ASP A 524 27.40 -11.48 12.22
C ASP A 524 27.68 -11.27 10.72
N PRO A 525 28.78 -10.60 10.34
CA PRO A 525 29.03 -10.25 8.94
C PRO A 525 28.95 -11.42 7.95
N PRO A 526 29.44 -12.64 8.26
CA PRO A 526 29.34 -13.78 7.35
C PRO A 526 27.92 -14.23 7.01
N TRP A 527 26.94 -13.89 7.87
CA TRP A 527 25.54 -14.20 7.61
C TRP A 527 24.86 -13.16 6.71
N TYR A 528 25.41 -11.95 6.63
CA TYR A 528 24.85 -10.88 5.83
C TYR A 528 25.45 -10.81 4.43
N ILE A 529 24.59 -10.75 3.41
CA ILE A 529 24.97 -10.75 2.01
C ILE A 529 25.43 -9.36 1.61
N ASN A 530 26.60 -9.28 0.98
CA ASN A 530 27.11 -8.08 0.37
C ASN A 530 26.79 -8.11 -1.14
N ALA A 531 26.17 -7.07 -1.67
CA ALA A 531 25.78 -6.97 -3.07
C ALA A 531 26.98 -6.70 -4.00
N PHE A 532 28.04 -6.08 -3.47
CA PHE A 532 29.23 -5.64 -4.23
C PHE A 532 30.45 -6.54 -4.02
N ALA A 533 30.32 -7.68 -3.32
CA ALA A 533 31.44 -8.60 -3.05
C ALA A 533 31.62 -9.67 -4.12
#